data_1dbdbbdafdce4a535d242bf8b1db585c
#
_entry.id   1dbdbbdafdce4a535d242bf8b1db585c
#
_cell.length_a   1.000
_cell.length_b   1.000
_cell.length_c   1.000
_cell.angle_alpha   90.00
_cell.angle_beta   90.00
_cell.angle_gamma   90.00
#
_symmetry.space_group_name_H-M   'P 1'
#
loop_
_entity.id
_entity.type
_entity.pdbx_description
1 polymer ?
#
loop_
_entity_poly.entity_id
_entity_poly.type
_entity_poly.pdbx_seq_one_letter_code
_entity_poly.pdbx_strand_id
1 'polypeptide(L)'
;MQIERQLLVRLLAENPFQPATAWWRAIELAALLRHGMPHGAGLDLGCGDGKLMAILLEFWRSPARLVGVDVDPLETGAALASGVYQRVHTVAGDRIPERDAAFDFVFSNSVLEHIDDLEPVVAETARLLRGGGCFLFTVPAAGFPECLAGPILGGNRERYLRRIDSRCAHRRYWGEGQWRAFLERHRLRVVEAVPYLSARELQRWENLSRFTAGVLYTLARERLQPIEIQRALHLRHRRLRLPRWVATAFAAAINAGVRGDSSGRFSCLLIEARKTG
;
A
#
# COMPACT_ATOMS: atom_id res chain seq x y z
N MET A 1 -16.85 7.82 -3.71
CA MET A 1 -17.14 7.41 -5.12
C MET A 1 -16.45 8.28 -6.18
N GLN A 2 -16.52 9.61 -6.14
CA GLN A 2 -15.90 10.43 -7.19
C GLN A 2 -14.36 10.37 -7.17
N ILE A 3 -13.75 10.51 -6.00
CA ILE A 3 -12.29 10.46 -5.84
C ILE A 3 -11.70 9.09 -6.17
N GLU A 4 -12.32 8.00 -5.76
CA GLU A 4 -11.91 6.63 -6.10
C GLU A 4 -11.87 6.38 -7.60
N ARG A 5 -12.89 6.86 -8.31
CA ARG A 5 -12.95 6.75 -9.77
C ARG A 5 -11.85 7.56 -10.44
N GLN A 6 -11.58 8.77 -9.96
CA GLN A 6 -10.50 9.61 -10.50
C GLN A 6 -9.14 8.95 -10.29
N LEU A 7 -8.87 8.43 -9.09
CA LEU A 7 -7.67 7.70 -8.76
C LEU A 7 -7.52 6.42 -9.60
N LEU A 8 -8.60 5.64 -9.77
CA LEU A 8 -8.57 4.44 -10.59
C LEU A 8 -8.23 4.76 -12.05
N VAL A 9 -8.84 5.78 -12.64
CA VAL A 9 -8.52 6.22 -14.00
C VAL A 9 -7.05 6.65 -14.09
N ARG A 10 -6.56 7.39 -13.09
CA ARG A 10 -5.18 7.88 -13.05
C ARG A 10 -4.18 6.73 -12.97
N LEU A 11 -4.43 5.77 -12.09
CA LEU A 11 -3.59 4.59 -11.89
C LEU A 11 -3.59 3.65 -13.10
N LEU A 12 -4.75 3.42 -13.73
CA LEU A 12 -4.87 2.60 -14.94
C LEU A 12 -4.19 3.26 -16.14
N ALA A 13 -4.25 4.58 -16.24
CA ALA A 13 -3.57 5.30 -17.33
C ALA A 13 -2.05 5.10 -17.26
N GLU A 14 -1.46 5.04 -16.07
CA GLU A 14 -0.02 4.85 -15.90
C GLU A 14 0.42 3.39 -15.82
N ASN A 15 -0.45 2.50 -15.32
CA ASN A 15 -0.13 1.09 -15.09
C ASN A 15 -1.19 0.16 -15.71
N PRO A 16 -1.36 0.18 -17.06
CA PRO A 16 -2.45 -0.54 -17.73
C PRO A 16 -2.38 -2.06 -17.57
N PHE A 17 -1.19 -2.60 -17.35
CA PHE A 17 -0.97 -4.04 -17.17
C PHE A 17 -1.19 -4.55 -15.74
N GLN A 18 -1.54 -3.64 -14.81
CA GLN A 18 -1.74 -3.96 -13.39
C GLN A 18 -3.13 -3.53 -12.88
N PRO A 19 -4.22 -3.94 -13.52
CA PRO A 19 -5.56 -3.46 -13.15
C PRO A 19 -5.96 -3.86 -11.73
N ALA A 20 -5.51 -5.01 -11.24
CA ALA A 20 -5.75 -5.43 -9.86
C ALA A 20 -5.05 -4.50 -8.85
N THR A 21 -3.78 -4.17 -9.11
CA THR A 21 -3.03 -3.22 -8.28
C THR A 21 -3.65 -1.83 -8.34
N ALA A 22 -4.02 -1.36 -9.55
CA ALA A 22 -4.68 -0.07 -9.73
C ALA A 22 -6.01 0.01 -8.96
N TRP A 23 -6.80 -1.06 -8.95
CA TRP A 23 -8.05 -1.17 -8.20
C TRP A 23 -7.83 -1.04 -6.69
N TRP A 24 -6.91 -1.83 -6.12
CA TRP A 24 -6.58 -1.76 -4.69
C TRP A 24 -6.09 -0.37 -4.31
N ARG A 25 -5.08 0.14 -5.03
CA ARG A 25 -4.47 1.45 -4.74
C ARG A 25 -5.46 2.61 -4.85
N ALA A 26 -6.42 2.54 -5.77
CA ALA A 26 -7.46 3.57 -5.88
C ALA A 26 -8.32 3.67 -4.61
N ILE A 27 -8.72 2.54 -4.04
CA ILE A 27 -9.53 2.47 -2.83
C ILE A 27 -8.70 2.90 -1.62
N GLU A 28 -7.48 2.43 -1.52
CA GLU A 28 -6.53 2.74 -0.45
C GLU A 28 -6.20 4.25 -0.41
N LEU A 29 -5.80 4.83 -1.54
CA LEU A 29 -5.52 6.27 -1.63
C LEU A 29 -6.77 7.11 -1.33
N ALA A 30 -7.94 6.65 -1.76
CA ALA A 30 -9.19 7.33 -1.43
C ALA A 30 -9.52 7.27 0.08
N ALA A 31 -9.17 6.16 0.76
CA ALA A 31 -9.31 6.06 2.21
C ALA A 31 -8.36 7.04 2.92
N LEU A 32 -7.09 7.10 2.51
CA LEU A 32 -6.10 8.05 3.00
C LEU A 32 -6.54 9.51 2.82
N LEU A 33 -7.03 9.87 1.64
CA LEU A 33 -7.48 11.23 1.34
C LEU A 33 -8.75 11.63 2.11
N ARG A 34 -9.64 10.67 2.40
CA ARG A 34 -10.82 10.91 3.24
C ARG A 34 -10.49 11.08 4.71
N HIS A 35 -9.52 10.30 5.20
CA HIS A 35 -9.01 10.42 6.57
C HIS A 35 -8.32 11.78 6.78
N GLY A 36 -7.62 12.24 5.78
CA GLY A 36 -6.81 13.46 5.82
C GLY A 36 -5.32 13.13 6.01
N MET A 37 -4.52 13.69 5.12
CA MET A 37 -3.08 13.48 5.14
C MET A 37 -2.40 14.48 6.09
N PRO A 38 -1.37 14.05 6.82
CA PRO A 38 -0.65 14.92 7.76
C PRO A 38 0.14 16.01 7.04
N HIS A 39 0.57 17.03 7.79
CA HIS A 39 1.32 18.18 7.29
C HIS A 39 2.71 18.28 7.93
N GLY A 40 3.58 19.08 7.34
CA GLY A 40 4.92 19.36 7.87
C GLY A 40 6.00 18.52 7.18
N ALA A 41 7.10 18.26 7.89
CA ALA A 41 8.18 17.40 7.40
C ALA A 41 7.79 15.93 7.52
N GLY A 42 7.85 15.20 6.43
CA GLY A 42 7.43 13.79 6.36
C GLY A 42 8.52 12.84 5.93
N LEU A 43 8.39 11.59 6.39
CA LEU A 43 9.13 10.44 5.90
C LEU A 43 8.14 9.46 5.27
N ASP A 44 8.46 8.97 4.07
CA ASP A 44 7.74 7.89 3.37
C ASP A 44 8.54 6.60 3.51
N LEU A 45 8.10 5.73 4.41
CA LEU A 45 8.72 4.45 4.73
C LEU A 45 8.22 3.37 3.76
N GLY A 46 9.10 2.87 2.90
CA GLY A 46 8.77 1.99 1.80
C GLY A 46 8.29 2.77 0.58
N CYS A 47 9.02 3.82 0.20
CA CYS A 47 8.61 4.77 -0.85
C CYS A 47 8.54 4.18 -2.27
N GLY A 48 9.15 3.01 -2.49
CA GLY A 48 9.25 2.38 -3.80
C GLY A 48 9.81 3.33 -4.85
N ASP A 49 9.22 3.34 -6.05
CA ASP A 49 9.62 4.21 -7.17
C ASP A 49 9.04 5.64 -7.11
N GLY A 50 8.35 5.99 -6.04
CA GLY A 50 7.76 7.31 -5.81
C GLY A 50 6.47 7.61 -6.60
N LYS A 51 6.05 6.73 -7.52
CA LYS A 51 4.86 6.99 -8.37
C LYS A 51 3.58 7.11 -7.57
N LEU A 52 3.40 6.26 -6.55
CA LEU A 52 2.20 6.30 -5.73
C LEU A 52 2.10 7.63 -4.98
N MET A 53 3.21 8.06 -4.39
CA MET A 53 3.29 9.35 -3.70
C MET A 53 3.08 10.52 -4.68
N ALA A 54 3.63 10.45 -5.90
CA ALA A 54 3.39 11.46 -6.94
C ALA A 54 1.88 11.61 -7.25
N ILE A 55 1.16 10.49 -7.36
CA ILE A 55 -0.29 10.50 -7.58
C ILE A 55 -1.02 11.05 -6.35
N LEU A 56 -0.61 10.67 -5.15
CA LEU A 56 -1.22 11.14 -3.91
C LEU A 56 -1.09 12.66 -3.77
N LEU A 57 0.06 13.23 -4.13
CA LEU A 57 0.35 14.66 -4.08
C LEU A 57 -0.46 15.49 -5.08
N GLU A 58 -1.08 14.89 -6.10
CA GLU A 58 -2.03 15.58 -6.98
C GLU A 58 -3.31 15.99 -6.23
N PHE A 59 -3.64 15.31 -5.12
CA PHE A 59 -4.86 15.48 -4.32
C PHE A 59 -4.57 16.01 -2.91
N TRP A 60 -3.36 15.84 -2.44
CA TRP A 60 -2.91 16.24 -1.12
C TRP A 60 -1.95 17.44 -1.23
N ARG A 61 -2.18 18.47 -0.42
CA ARG A 61 -1.26 19.61 -0.37
C ARG A 61 0.11 19.14 0.10
N SER A 62 1.12 19.45 -0.70
CA SER A 62 2.49 19.00 -0.48
C SER A 62 2.98 19.24 0.93
N PRO A 63 3.63 18.26 1.55
CA PRO A 63 4.36 18.45 2.80
C PRO A 63 5.46 19.48 2.63
N ALA A 64 5.88 20.11 3.72
CA ALA A 64 6.96 21.10 3.71
C ALA A 64 8.31 20.47 3.27
N ARG A 65 8.52 19.22 3.63
CA ARG A 65 9.66 18.37 3.24
C ARG A 65 9.20 16.92 3.19
N LEU A 66 9.66 16.17 2.20
CA LEU A 66 9.41 14.73 2.12
C LEU A 66 10.73 13.98 1.85
N VAL A 67 11.01 12.98 2.67
CA VAL A 67 12.15 12.06 2.55
C VAL A 67 11.61 10.66 2.26
N GLY A 68 12.17 9.99 1.25
CA GLY A 68 11.81 8.60 0.92
C GLY A 68 12.80 7.61 1.51
N VAL A 69 12.33 6.43 1.87
CA VAL A 69 13.17 5.29 2.31
C VAL A 69 12.67 4.01 1.67
N ASP A 70 13.56 3.26 1.04
CA ASP A 70 13.30 1.91 0.55
C ASP A 70 14.59 1.09 0.56
N VAL A 71 14.47 -0.23 0.58
CA VAL A 71 15.63 -1.16 0.56
C VAL A 71 16.16 -1.41 -0.85
N ASP A 72 15.35 -1.19 -1.88
CA ASP A 72 15.68 -1.52 -3.25
C ASP A 72 16.35 -0.32 -3.97
N PRO A 73 17.63 -0.45 -4.39
CA PRO A 73 18.36 0.64 -5.04
C PRO A 73 17.77 1.05 -6.40
N LEU A 74 17.07 0.16 -7.10
CA LEU A 74 16.39 0.49 -8.36
C LEU A 74 15.16 1.35 -8.10
N GLU A 75 14.40 1.02 -7.06
CA GLU A 75 13.23 1.79 -6.65
C GLU A 75 13.65 3.17 -6.12
N THR A 76 14.63 3.25 -5.24
CA THR A 76 15.11 4.53 -4.68
C THR A 76 15.73 5.43 -5.73
N GLY A 77 16.43 4.88 -6.72
CA GLY A 77 16.92 5.63 -7.87
C GLY A 77 15.77 6.25 -8.69
N ALA A 78 14.69 5.50 -8.93
CA ALA A 78 13.51 6.00 -9.61
C ALA A 78 12.75 7.03 -8.77
N ALA A 79 12.62 6.80 -7.46
CA ALA A 79 12.01 7.73 -6.52
C ALA A 79 12.73 9.09 -6.52
N LEU A 80 14.05 9.09 -6.45
CA LEU A 80 14.85 10.32 -6.50
C LEU A 80 14.66 11.06 -7.83
N ALA A 81 14.65 10.31 -8.95
CA ALA A 81 14.42 10.87 -10.29
C ALA A 81 13.00 11.41 -10.49
N SER A 82 12.03 11.01 -9.67
CA SER A 82 10.64 11.50 -9.73
C SER A 82 10.50 12.96 -9.33
N GLY A 83 11.44 13.50 -8.56
CA GLY A 83 11.39 14.86 -8.00
C GLY A 83 10.38 15.04 -6.85
N VAL A 84 9.74 13.96 -6.39
CA VAL A 84 8.77 13.96 -5.28
C VAL A 84 9.46 14.18 -3.93
N TYR A 85 10.64 13.58 -3.77
CA TYR A 85 11.40 13.60 -2.53
C TYR A 85 12.58 14.55 -2.61
N GLN A 86 12.83 15.29 -1.53
CA GLN A 86 14.04 16.10 -1.39
C GLN A 86 15.28 15.23 -1.16
N ARG A 87 15.10 14.06 -0.59
CA ARG A 87 16.11 13.05 -0.34
C ARG A 87 15.48 11.66 -0.36
N VAL A 88 16.26 10.69 -0.80
CA VAL A 88 15.87 9.27 -0.74
C VAL A 88 17.03 8.48 -0.15
N HIS A 89 16.75 7.61 0.82
CA HIS A 89 17.71 6.71 1.43
C HIS A 89 17.49 5.27 0.96
N THR A 90 18.53 4.61 0.52
CA THR A 90 18.52 3.17 0.19
C THR A 90 19.01 2.40 1.42
N VAL A 91 18.12 2.19 2.37
CA VAL A 91 18.38 1.51 3.65
C VAL A 91 17.16 0.74 4.13
N ALA A 92 17.37 -0.22 5.02
CA ALA A 92 16.26 -0.84 5.75
C ALA A 92 15.63 0.18 6.72
N GLY A 93 14.35 -0.01 7.01
CA GLY A 93 13.58 0.92 7.83
C GLY A 93 13.93 0.91 9.33
N ASP A 94 14.85 0.05 9.75
CA ASP A 94 15.31 -0.12 11.13
C ASP A 94 16.46 0.83 11.53
N ARG A 95 17.09 1.47 10.54
CA ARG A 95 18.19 2.41 10.76
C ARG A 95 18.28 3.44 9.64
N ILE A 96 17.60 4.55 9.81
CA ILE A 96 17.50 5.61 8.82
C ILE A 96 18.46 6.76 9.21
N PRO A 97 19.32 7.26 8.30
CA PRO A 97 20.33 8.28 8.61
C PRO A 97 19.72 9.69 8.69
N GLU A 98 18.71 9.85 9.54
CA GLU A 98 18.07 11.11 9.87
C GLU A 98 18.13 11.32 11.40
N ARG A 99 18.04 12.59 11.84
CA ARG A 99 18.14 12.95 13.26
C ARG A 99 16.88 12.50 14.02
N ASP A 100 17.03 12.33 15.32
CA ASP A 100 15.90 12.14 16.23
C ASP A 100 14.91 13.30 16.11
N ALA A 101 13.64 12.99 16.21
CA ALA A 101 12.55 13.96 16.16
C ALA A 101 12.59 14.90 14.92
N ALA A 102 13.08 14.39 13.78
CA ALA A 102 13.24 15.14 12.54
C ALA A 102 11.92 15.35 11.78
N PHE A 103 10.89 14.54 12.06
CA PHE A 103 9.67 14.49 11.26
C PHE A 103 8.42 14.77 12.06
N ASP A 104 7.49 15.50 11.43
CA ASP A 104 6.14 15.73 11.90
C ASP A 104 5.27 14.49 11.70
N PHE A 105 5.57 13.73 10.63
CA PHE A 105 4.90 12.48 10.35
C PHE A 105 5.82 11.45 9.67
N VAL A 106 5.49 10.18 9.88
CA VAL A 106 5.95 9.06 9.07
C VAL A 106 4.74 8.46 8.39
N PHE A 107 4.84 8.25 7.10
CA PHE A 107 3.83 7.60 6.26
C PHE A 107 4.35 6.25 5.79
N SER A 108 3.50 5.22 5.75
CA SER A 108 3.87 3.91 5.21
C SER A 108 2.66 3.25 4.59
N ASN A 109 2.73 2.93 3.31
CA ASN A 109 1.58 2.45 2.56
C ASN A 109 1.76 1.01 2.07
N SER A 110 1.13 0.05 2.73
CA SER A 110 1.24 -1.39 2.44
C SER A 110 2.71 -1.84 2.39
N VAL A 111 3.42 -1.70 3.49
CA VAL A 111 4.83 -2.07 3.64
C VAL A 111 5.06 -2.92 4.90
N LEU A 112 4.43 -2.55 6.02
CA LEU A 112 4.71 -3.16 7.32
C LEU A 112 4.33 -4.66 7.37
N GLU A 113 3.38 -5.08 6.55
CA GLU A 113 2.98 -6.47 6.41
C GLU A 113 4.05 -7.36 5.78
N HIS A 114 5.03 -6.78 5.08
CA HIS A 114 6.10 -7.50 4.40
C HIS A 114 7.38 -7.66 5.25
N ILE A 115 7.51 -6.87 6.32
CA ILE A 115 8.71 -6.84 7.16
C ILE A 115 8.67 -8.00 8.17
N ASP A 116 9.68 -8.87 8.18
CA ASP A 116 9.72 -10.01 9.10
C ASP A 116 9.87 -9.54 10.56
N ASP A 117 10.90 -8.77 10.87
CA ASP A 117 11.13 -8.16 12.18
C ASP A 117 10.68 -6.70 12.19
N LEU A 118 9.48 -6.46 12.72
CA LEU A 118 8.86 -5.15 12.75
C LEU A 118 9.29 -4.29 13.96
N GLU A 119 9.81 -4.93 15.01
CA GLU A 119 10.19 -4.26 16.26
C GLU A 119 11.19 -3.12 16.03
N PRO A 120 12.36 -3.33 15.37
CA PRO A 120 13.34 -2.27 15.16
C PRO A 120 12.81 -1.17 14.22
N VAL A 121 11.98 -1.51 13.24
CA VAL A 121 11.42 -0.53 12.30
C VAL A 121 10.45 0.42 12.98
N VAL A 122 9.62 -0.09 13.89
CA VAL A 122 8.68 0.76 14.65
C VAL A 122 9.41 1.57 15.72
N ALA A 123 10.45 0.99 16.35
CA ALA A 123 11.33 1.73 17.27
C ALA A 123 12.02 2.91 16.56
N GLU A 124 12.54 2.67 15.35
CA GLU A 124 13.15 3.70 14.51
C GLU A 124 12.14 4.77 14.08
N THR A 125 10.94 4.36 13.67
CA THR A 125 9.83 5.28 13.38
C THR A 125 9.54 6.19 14.57
N ALA A 126 9.45 5.60 15.77
CA ALA A 126 9.24 6.38 16.99
C ALA A 126 10.41 7.32 17.30
N ARG A 127 11.68 6.92 17.07
CA ARG A 127 12.86 7.79 17.21
C ARG A 127 12.76 9.01 16.31
N LEU A 128 12.40 8.79 15.05
CA LEU A 128 12.36 9.83 14.00
C LEU A 128 11.22 10.83 14.17
N LEU A 129 10.11 10.42 14.74
CA LEU A 129 8.98 11.31 15.02
C LEU A 129 9.28 12.25 16.19
N ARG A 130 8.88 13.51 16.04
CA ARG A 130 8.82 14.45 17.18
C ARG A 130 7.71 14.08 18.14
N GLY A 131 7.72 14.62 19.36
CA GLY A 131 6.62 14.50 20.31
C GLY A 131 5.29 14.98 19.69
N GLY A 132 4.23 14.17 19.79
CA GLY A 132 2.96 14.42 19.12
C GLY A 132 2.94 14.13 17.60
N GLY A 133 4.07 13.76 17.01
CA GLY A 133 4.18 13.41 15.58
C GLY A 133 3.28 12.22 15.20
N CYS A 134 2.89 12.19 13.93
CA CYS A 134 1.93 11.23 13.37
C CYS A 134 2.62 10.05 12.68
N PHE A 135 2.25 8.82 13.01
CA PHE A 135 2.52 7.64 12.20
C PHE A 135 1.23 7.22 11.52
N LEU A 136 1.17 7.40 10.20
CA LEU A 136 0.01 7.06 9.36
C LEU A 136 0.39 5.91 8.43
N PHE A 137 -0.33 4.79 8.50
CA PHE A 137 -0.01 3.65 7.66
C PHE A 137 -1.24 2.82 7.27
N THR A 138 -1.09 2.05 6.20
CA THR A 138 -2.10 1.11 5.71
C THR A 138 -1.54 -0.30 5.71
N VAL A 139 -2.39 -1.26 6.10
CA VAL A 139 -2.03 -2.69 6.18
C VAL A 139 -3.24 -3.59 5.92
N PRO A 140 -3.04 -4.84 5.45
CA PRO A 140 -4.08 -5.85 5.49
C PRO A 140 -4.41 -6.21 6.94
N ALA A 141 -5.70 -6.40 7.22
CA ALA A 141 -6.24 -6.68 8.55
C ALA A 141 -6.48 -8.17 8.78
N ALA A 142 -6.80 -8.55 10.01
CA ALA A 142 -7.13 -9.93 10.38
C ALA A 142 -8.27 -10.53 9.52
N GLY A 143 -9.21 -9.70 9.08
CA GLY A 143 -10.33 -10.13 8.21
C GLY A 143 -9.95 -10.36 6.73
N PHE A 144 -8.70 -10.12 6.33
CA PHE A 144 -8.29 -10.26 4.93
C PHE A 144 -8.53 -11.67 4.37
N PRO A 145 -8.09 -12.77 5.04
CA PRO A 145 -8.29 -14.12 4.54
C PRO A 145 -9.77 -14.51 4.42
N GLU A 146 -10.62 -14.04 5.34
CA GLU A 146 -12.06 -14.32 5.37
C GLU A 146 -12.82 -13.58 4.26
N CYS A 147 -12.33 -12.42 3.85
CA CYS A 147 -12.93 -11.61 2.78
C CYS A 147 -12.67 -12.15 1.39
N LEU A 148 -11.66 -13.03 1.20
CA LEU A 148 -11.38 -13.66 -0.08
C LEU A 148 -12.47 -14.65 -0.48
N ALA A 149 -12.86 -14.68 -1.77
CA ALA A 149 -13.82 -15.64 -2.30
C ALA A 149 -13.30 -17.08 -2.26
N GLY A 150 -11.99 -17.27 -2.46
CA GLY A 150 -11.35 -18.58 -2.47
C GLY A 150 -11.24 -19.19 -3.88
N PRO A 151 -10.96 -20.50 -4.02
CA PRO A 151 -10.75 -21.15 -5.31
C PRO A 151 -12.06 -21.24 -6.13
N ILE A 152 -11.99 -21.00 -7.46
CA ILE A 152 -13.19 -20.93 -8.34
C ILE A 152 -13.82 -22.33 -8.56
N LEU A 153 -13.01 -23.37 -8.75
CA LEU A 153 -13.50 -24.70 -9.12
C LEU A 153 -13.53 -25.69 -7.93
N GLY A 154 -13.68 -25.15 -6.73
CA GLY A 154 -13.46 -25.94 -5.52
C GLY A 154 -11.97 -26.13 -5.24
N GLY A 155 -11.65 -26.79 -4.14
CA GLY A 155 -10.27 -27.04 -3.73
C GLY A 155 -9.99 -26.65 -2.30
N ASN A 156 -8.76 -26.92 -1.87
CA ASN A 156 -8.34 -26.66 -0.50
C ASN A 156 -8.13 -25.15 -0.28
N ARG A 157 -8.99 -24.56 0.56
CA ARG A 157 -8.95 -23.12 0.91
C ARG A 157 -7.62 -22.73 1.56
N GLU A 158 -7.07 -23.59 2.40
CA GLU A 158 -5.82 -23.31 3.08
C GLU A 158 -4.62 -23.25 2.09
N ARG A 159 -4.57 -24.19 1.12
CA ARG A 159 -3.58 -24.14 0.05
C ARG A 159 -3.74 -22.87 -0.80
N TYR A 160 -4.97 -22.47 -1.06
CA TYR A 160 -5.27 -21.23 -1.78
C TYR A 160 -4.76 -20.00 -1.01
N LEU A 161 -5.04 -19.89 0.29
CA LEU A 161 -4.57 -18.79 1.13
C LEU A 161 -3.04 -18.72 1.17
N ARG A 162 -2.35 -19.84 1.42
CA ARG A 162 -0.88 -19.87 1.36
C ARG A 162 -0.32 -19.38 0.02
N ARG A 163 -1.01 -19.67 -1.10
CA ARG A 163 -0.62 -19.17 -2.42
C ARG A 163 -0.84 -17.65 -2.54
N ILE A 164 -1.90 -17.12 -1.97
CA ILE A 164 -2.13 -15.66 -1.92
C ILE A 164 -1.03 -15.02 -1.08
N ASP A 165 -0.74 -15.53 0.12
CA ASP A 165 0.29 -15.00 1.01
C ASP A 165 1.67 -14.99 0.36
N SER A 166 2.06 -16.10 -0.26
CA SER A 166 3.31 -16.19 -1.02
C SER A 166 3.38 -15.17 -2.15
N ARG A 167 2.29 -15.02 -2.92
CA ARG A 167 2.22 -14.08 -4.04
C ARG A 167 2.24 -12.61 -3.60
N CYS A 168 1.57 -12.30 -2.49
CA CYS A 168 1.51 -10.94 -1.93
C CYS A 168 2.67 -10.66 -0.97
N ALA A 169 3.45 -11.67 -0.59
CA ALA A 169 4.51 -11.58 0.43
C ALA A 169 4.00 -11.08 1.79
N HIS A 170 2.76 -11.36 2.15
CA HIS A 170 2.21 -10.99 3.45
C HIS A 170 2.75 -11.91 4.54
N ARG A 171 3.29 -11.31 5.62
CA ARG A 171 3.82 -12.00 6.80
C ARG A 171 2.84 -11.99 7.97
N ARG A 172 1.90 -11.02 7.97
CA ARG A 172 0.95 -10.85 9.07
C ARG A 172 -0.36 -10.24 8.63
N TYR A 173 -1.39 -10.60 9.40
CA TYR A 173 -2.74 -10.04 9.32
C TYR A 173 -3.17 -9.69 10.75
N TRP A 174 -2.78 -8.51 11.21
CA TRP A 174 -3.14 -8.07 12.55
C TRP A 174 -4.42 -7.25 12.56
N GLY A 175 -5.24 -7.47 13.58
CA GLY A 175 -6.38 -6.61 13.89
C GLY A 175 -5.95 -5.34 14.65
N GLU A 176 -6.90 -4.42 14.81
CA GLU A 176 -6.66 -3.16 15.53
C GLU A 176 -6.06 -3.35 16.92
N GLY A 177 -6.59 -4.30 17.72
CA GLY A 177 -6.11 -4.56 19.09
C GLY A 177 -4.65 -4.99 19.12
N GLN A 178 -4.20 -5.80 18.16
CA GLN A 178 -2.80 -6.24 18.07
C GLN A 178 -1.89 -5.08 17.67
N TRP A 179 -2.30 -4.24 16.71
CA TRP A 179 -1.56 -3.03 16.33
C TRP A 179 -1.48 -2.06 17.52
N ARG A 180 -2.56 -1.84 18.21
CA ARG A 180 -2.61 -0.96 19.40
C ARG A 180 -1.62 -1.42 20.47
N ALA A 181 -1.68 -2.67 20.88
CA ALA A 181 -0.80 -3.23 21.88
C ALA A 181 0.69 -3.23 21.47
N PHE A 182 0.95 -3.46 20.17
CA PHE A 182 2.30 -3.44 19.62
C PHE A 182 2.88 -2.00 19.60
N LEU A 183 2.14 -1.03 19.09
CA LEU A 183 2.60 0.34 18.95
C LEU A 183 2.78 1.05 20.31
N GLU A 184 1.95 0.73 21.30
CA GLU A 184 2.06 1.30 22.65
C GLU A 184 3.40 0.98 23.32
N ARG A 185 4.00 -0.18 23.04
CA ARG A 185 5.36 -0.54 23.53
C ARG A 185 6.44 0.41 23.02
N HIS A 186 6.19 1.06 21.87
CA HIS A 186 7.08 2.03 21.22
C HIS A 186 6.65 3.48 21.46
N ARG A 187 5.81 3.76 22.45
CA ARG A 187 5.28 5.11 22.73
C ARG A 187 4.51 5.71 21.54
N LEU A 188 3.86 4.85 20.75
CA LEU A 188 2.97 5.24 19.66
C LEU A 188 1.55 4.84 20.03
N ARG A 189 0.72 5.82 20.39
CA ARG A 189 -0.68 5.57 20.75
C ARG A 189 -1.56 5.65 19.52
N VAL A 190 -2.28 4.58 19.21
CA VAL A 190 -3.27 4.57 18.13
C VAL A 190 -4.43 5.50 18.49
N VAL A 191 -4.65 6.52 17.66
CA VAL A 191 -5.73 7.49 17.82
C VAL A 191 -6.92 7.14 16.94
N GLU A 192 -6.67 6.56 15.77
CA GLU A 192 -7.73 6.15 14.86
C GLU A 192 -7.33 4.89 14.09
N ALA A 193 -8.31 4.02 13.82
CA ALA A 193 -8.19 2.85 12.95
C ALA A 193 -9.43 2.79 12.05
N VAL A 194 -9.24 3.06 10.77
CA VAL A 194 -10.31 3.13 9.78
C VAL A 194 -10.28 1.88 8.91
N PRO A 195 -11.31 1.03 8.97
CA PRO A 195 -11.41 -0.11 8.06
C PRO A 195 -11.71 0.37 6.64
N TYR A 196 -11.02 -0.22 5.66
CA TYR A 196 -11.26 0.02 4.25
C TYR A 196 -11.09 -1.26 3.44
N LEU A 197 -11.38 -1.22 2.14
CA LEU A 197 -11.41 -2.36 1.23
C LEU A 197 -12.38 -3.45 1.71
N SER A 198 -13.67 -3.26 1.41
CA SER A 198 -14.73 -4.19 1.77
C SER A 198 -14.52 -5.58 1.15
N ALA A 199 -15.22 -6.59 1.66
CA ALA A 199 -15.13 -7.95 1.14
C ALA A 199 -15.43 -8.03 -0.36
N ARG A 200 -16.44 -7.28 -0.87
CA ARG A 200 -16.76 -7.23 -2.30
C ARG A 200 -15.66 -6.59 -3.13
N GLU A 201 -15.04 -5.53 -2.64
CA GLU A 201 -13.93 -4.86 -3.31
C GLU A 201 -12.69 -5.75 -3.35
N LEU A 202 -12.40 -6.48 -2.26
CA LEU A 202 -11.32 -7.45 -2.23
C LEU A 202 -11.57 -8.61 -3.20
N GLN A 203 -12.79 -9.15 -3.28
CA GLN A 203 -13.16 -10.19 -4.24
C GLN A 203 -13.03 -9.70 -5.69
N ARG A 204 -13.31 -8.42 -5.97
CA ARG A 204 -13.04 -7.82 -7.28
C ARG A 204 -11.54 -7.79 -7.58
N TRP A 205 -10.72 -7.35 -6.62
CA TRP A 205 -9.27 -7.42 -6.74
C TRP A 205 -8.79 -8.85 -6.97
N GLU A 206 -9.30 -9.80 -6.22
CA GLU A 206 -8.98 -11.22 -6.33
C GLU A 206 -9.26 -11.74 -7.73
N ASN A 207 -10.42 -11.43 -8.30
CA ASN A 207 -10.80 -11.83 -9.67
C ASN A 207 -9.89 -11.17 -10.71
N LEU A 208 -9.66 -9.85 -10.63
CA LEU A 208 -8.74 -9.15 -11.52
C LEU A 208 -7.33 -9.73 -11.45
N SER A 209 -6.85 -10.03 -10.25
CA SER A 209 -5.50 -10.53 -10.03
C SER A 209 -5.30 -11.96 -10.53
N ARG A 210 -6.34 -12.79 -10.55
CA ARG A 210 -6.31 -14.16 -11.12
C ARG A 210 -5.93 -14.15 -12.58
N PHE A 211 -6.51 -13.25 -13.37
CA PHE A 211 -6.32 -13.17 -14.81
C PHE A 211 -5.13 -12.30 -15.22
N THR A 212 -4.42 -11.70 -14.27
CA THR A 212 -3.25 -10.86 -14.51
C THR A 212 -2.01 -11.41 -13.77
N ALA A 213 -1.75 -10.92 -12.56
CA ALA A 213 -0.62 -11.35 -11.76
C ALA A 213 -0.63 -12.85 -11.43
N GLY A 214 -1.83 -13.45 -11.25
CA GLY A 214 -1.98 -14.88 -10.96
C GLY A 214 -1.55 -15.78 -12.12
N VAL A 215 -1.85 -15.39 -13.36
CA VAL A 215 -1.39 -16.13 -14.56
C VAL A 215 0.12 -16.04 -14.66
N LEU A 216 0.71 -14.86 -14.50
CA LEU A 216 2.17 -14.67 -14.53
C LEU A 216 2.86 -15.50 -13.45
N TYR A 217 2.33 -15.48 -12.23
CA TYR A 217 2.86 -16.28 -11.11
C TYR A 217 2.82 -17.78 -11.40
N THR A 218 1.73 -18.27 -11.99
CA THR A 218 1.60 -19.68 -12.39
C THR A 218 2.57 -20.06 -13.50
N LEU A 219 2.71 -19.19 -14.52
CA LEU A 219 3.65 -19.41 -15.63
C LEU A 219 5.11 -19.42 -15.16
N ALA A 220 5.44 -18.65 -14.14
CA ALA A 220 6.75 -18.66 -13.49
C ALA A 220 6.93 -19.86 -12.53
N ARG A 221 6.04 -20.85 -12.56
CA ARG A 221 6.05 -22.04 -11.69
C ARG A 221 6.09 -21.69 -10.20
N GLU A 222 5.48 -20.56 -9.82
CA GLU A 222 5.40 -20.08 -8.43
C GLU A 222 6.78 -19.78 -7.76
N ARG A 223 7.85 -19.66 -8.57
CA ARG A 223 9.22 -19.42 -8.07
C ARG A 223 9.58 -17.95 -7.93
N LEU A 224 8.93 -17.10 -8.72
CA LEU A 224 9.17 -15.64 -8.71
C LEU A 224 7.89 -14.91 -8.36
N GLN A 225 7.99 -13.89 -7.52
CA GLN A 225 6.85 -13.02 -7.24
C GLN A 225 6.47 -12.19 -8.48
N PRO A 226 5.19 -11.81 -8.65
CA PRO A 226 4.77 -11.01 -9.80
C PRO A 226 5.57 -9.73 -10.01
N ILE A 227 6.02 -9.11 -8.91
CA ILE A 227 6.87 -7.92 -8.95
C ILE A 227 8.26 -8.23 -9.54
N GLU A 228 8.85 -9.37 -9.19
CA GLU A 228 10.15 -9.82 -9.73
C GLU A 228 10.06 -10.12 -11.21
N ILE A 229 8.97 -10.77 -11.65
CA ILE A 229 8.71 -11.04 -13.07
C ILE A 229 8.57 -9.72 -13.85
N GLN A 230 7.83 -8.76 -13.30
CA GLN A 230 7.65 -7.45 -13.92
C GLN A 230 8.95 -6.65 -14.00
N ARG A 231 9.83 -6.77 -12.98
CA ARG A 231 11.19 -6.21 -13.00
C ARG A 231 12.04 -6.87 -14.08
N ALA A 232 12.09 -8.21 -14.11
CA ALA A 232 12.86 -8.97 -15.09
C ALA A 232 12.44 -8.68 -16.54
N LEU A 233 11.14 -8.48 -16.78
CA LEU A 233 10.58 -8.14 -18.10
C LEU A 233 10.60 -6.64 -18.40
N HIS A 234 11.15 -5.80 -17.50
CA HIS A 234 11.19 -4.34 -17.60
C HIS A 234 9.81 -3.70 -17.81
N LEU A 235 8.71 -4.37 -17.44
CA LEU A 235 7.35 -3.87 -17.64
C LEU A 235 7.03 -2.66 -16.77
N ARG A 236 7.68 -2.52 -15.60
CA ARG A 236 7.53 -1.37 -14.70
C ARG A 236 8.11 -0.08 -15.26
N HIS A 237 9.15 -0.18 -16.10
CA HIS A 237 9.83 0.98 -16.66
C HIS A 237 9.32 1.37 -18.07
N ARG A 238 8.48 0.52 -18.68
CA ARG A 238 7.83 0.87 -19.94
C ARG A 238 6.80 1.97 -19.68
N ARG A 239 7.06 3.17 -20.24
CA ARG A 239 6.16 4.34 -20.19
C ARG A 239 4.96 4.18 -21.14
N LEU A 240 4.30 3.01 -21.12
CA LEU A 240 3.06 2.85 -21.87
C LEU A 240 1.95 3.52 -21.07
N ARG A 241 1.50 4.68 -21.52
CA ARG A 241 0.35 5.36 -20.92
C ARG A 241 -0.88 5.12 -21.77
N LEU A 242 -1.97 4.71 -21.16
CA LEU A 242 -3.25 4.66 -21.87
C LEU A 242 -3.80 6.08 -22.05
N PRO A 243 -4.42 6.36 -23.22
CA PRO A 243 -5.24 7.54 -23.37
C PRO A 243 -6.31 7.61 -22.28
N ARG A 244 -6.57 8.81 -21.77
CA ARG A 244 -7.47 9.00 -20.62
C ARG A 244 -8.89 8.43 -20.86
N TRP A 245 -9.40 8.51 -22.09
CA TRP A 245 -10.70 7.96 -22.45
C TRP A 245 -10.72 6.41 -22.36
N VAL A 246 -9.66 5.74 -22.78
CA VAL A 246 -9.50 4.27 -22.63
C VAL A 246 -9.46 3.88 -21.15
N ALA A 247 -8.64 4.58 -20.36
CA ALA A 247 -8.55 4.35 -18.92
C ALA A 247 -9.89 4.59 -18.22
N THR A 248 -10.68 5.58 -18.67
CA THR A 248 -12.02 5.86 -18.15
C THR A 248 -13.01 4.74 -18.47
N ALA A 249 -13.01 4.25 -19.71
CA ALA A 249 -13.86 3.12 -20.09
C ALA A 249 -13.48 1.85 -19.33
N PHE A 250 -12.19 1.59 -19.18
CA PHE A 250 -11.69 0.45 -18.41
C PHE A 250 -12.05 0.55 -16.92
N ALA A 251 -11.88 1.73 -16.31
CA ALA A 251 -12.31 1.98 -14.94
C ALA A 251 -13.82 1.75 -14.75
N ALA A 252 -14.64 2.17 -15.71
CA ALA A 252 -16.08 1.93 -15.68
C ALA A 252 -16.41 0.42 -15.70
N ALA A 253 -15.73 -0.34 -16.56
CA ALA A 253 -15.89 -1.80 -16.64
C ALA A 253 -15.48 -2.50 -15.33
N ILE A 254 -14.37 -2.09 -14.72
CA ILE A 254 -13.91 -2.65 -13.43
C ILE A 254 -14.89 -2.32 -12.31
N ASN A 255 -15.46 -1.11 -12.27
CA ASN A 255 -16.44 -0.70 -11.27
C ASN A 255 -17.83 -1.31 -11.45
N ALA A 256 -18.14 -1.86 -12.61
CA ALA A 256 -19.45 -2.41 -12.89
C ALA A 256 -19.82 -3.52 -11.89
N GLY A 257 -20.98 -3.42 -11.27
CA GLY A 257 -21.49 -4.40 -10.30
C GLY A 257 -20.89 -4.32 -8.89
N VAL A 258 -19.95 -3.42 -8.62
CA VAL A 258 -19.43 -3.16 -7.26
C VAL A 258 -20.27 -2.01 -6.66
N ARG A 259 -21.35 -2.35 -5.98
CA ARG A 259 -22.10 -1.42 -5.13
C ARG A 259 -21.59 -1.56 -3.70
N GLY A 260 -21.73 -0.50 -2.89
CA GLY A 260 -21.29 -0.49 -1.50
C GLY A 260 -21.66 -1.78 -0.76
N ASP A 261 -20.71 -2.35 -0.06
CA ASP A 261 -20.90 -3.57 0.70
C ASP A 261 -21.56 -3.23 2.04
N SER A 262 -22.76 -3.77 2.28
CA SER A 262 -23.47 -3.64 3.55
C SER A 262 -23.06 -4.70 4.59
N SER A 263 -22.13 -5.61 4.25
CA SER A 263 -21.73 -6.72 5.14
C SER A 263 -20.94 -6.26 6.37
N GLY A 264 -20.40 -5.04 6.37
CA GLY A 264 -19.54 -4.51 7.43
C GLY A 264 -18.19 -5.22 7.56
N ARG A 265 -17.84 -6.13 6.62
CA ARG A 265 -16.54 -6.83 6.63
C ARG A 265 -15.53 -6.11 5.75
N PHE A 266 -14.39 -5.79 6.35
CA PHE A 266 -13.28 -5.11 5.70
C PHE A 266 -12.01 -5.92 5.80
N SER A 267 -11.16 -5.78 4.81
CA SER A 267 -9.93 -6.57 4.66
C SER A 267 -8.65 -5.80 5.00
N CYS A 268 -8.73 -4.49 5.13
CA CYS A 268 -7.59 -3.62 5.39
C CYS A 268 -7.91 -2.59 6.47
N LEU A 269 -6.85 -2.10 7.11
CA LEU A 269 -6.88 -1.01 8.10
C LEU A 269 -5.97 0.14 7.65
N LEU A 270 -6.46 1.35 7.81
CA LEU A 270 -5.68 2.58 7.87
C LEU A 270 -5.55 2.93 9.34
N ILE A 271 -4.35 3.12 9.82
CA ILE A 271 -4.08 3.39 11.23
C ILE A 271 -3.32 4.69 11.36
N GLU A 272 -3.83 5.57 12.21
CA GLU A 272 -3.14 6.74 12.71
C GLU A 272 -2.71 6.51 14.16
N ALA A 273 -1.42 6.67 14.43
CA ALA A 273 -0.88 6.69 15.77
C ALA A 273 -0.10 7.98 16.03
N ARG A 274 -0.07 8.41 17.29
CA ARG A 274 0.67 9.61 17.72
C ARG A 274 1.75 9.24 18.72
N LYS A 275 2.94 9.82 18.54
CA LYS A 275 4.02 9.66 19.50
C LYS A 275 3.63 10.35 20.80
N THR A 276 3.63 9.58 21.88
CA THR A 276 3.48 10.12 23.23
C THR A 276 4.78 10.81 23.66
N GLY A 277 4.67 11.89 24.39
CA GLY A 277 5.83 12.66 24.84
C GLY A 277 6.77 11.88 25.76
#